data_a2db0330f5a75104e39caae95f642cbe
#
_entry.id   a2db0330f5a75104e39caae95f642cbe
#
_cell.length_a   1.000
_cell.length_b   1.000
_cell.length_c   1.000
_cell.angle_alpha   90.00
_cell.angle_beta   90.00
_cell.angle_gamma   90.00
#
_symmetry.space_group_name_H-M   'P 1'
#
loop_
_entity.id
_entity.type
_entity.pdbx_description
1 polymer ?
#
loop_
_entity_poly.entity_id
_entity_poly.type
_entity_poly.pdbx_seq_one_letter_code
_entity_poly.pdbx_strand_id
1 'polypeptide(L)'
;MIKGSFIDNLGRVYGMYTGGFLVFVILMAILEQMGVSANVIGILFVAFTIVIYAAIGWLSRTMQVDAYYVAGREVPAVYNGMATAADWMSGASFVALAGGIYFGGYGYLGFIVGWTGGYVLVNSLMAPYLRKFGCYTVPDFIGTRYGGNLARFCAVIVLVVASFTYVTAQINAT
;
A
#
# COMPACT_ATOMS: atom_id res chain seq x y z
N MET A 1 -9.68 15.43 19.41
CA MET A 1 -8.57 16.25 19.87
C MET A 1 -7.19 15.61 19.64
N ILE A 2 -7.02 14.79 18.56
CA ILE A 2 -5.74 14.11 18.23
C ILE A 2 -5.31 14.42 16.77
N LYS A 3 -6.14 15.12 15.98
CA LYS A 3 -5.92 15.35 14.55
C LYS A 3 -4.68 16.19 14.18
N GLY A 4 -4.34 17.22 14.90
CA GLY A 4 -3.15 18.04 14.62
C GLY A 4 -1.84 17.41 15.11
N SER A 5 -1.89 16.69 16.22
CA SER A 5 -0.72 16.12 16.89
C SER A 5 -0.06 14.95 16.15
N PHE A 6 -0.82 14.13 15.38
CA PHE A 6 -0.25 12.98 14.69
C PHE A 6 0.48 13.39 13.41
N ILE A 7 -0.12 14.26 12.62
CA ILE A 7 0.48 14.74 11.36
C ILE A 7 1.72 15.61 11.64
N ASP A 8 1.66 16.46 12.67
CA ASP A 8 2.80 17.28 13.08
C ASP A 8 3.99 16.46 13.61
N ASN A 9 3.74 15.26 14.13
CA ASN A 9 4.74 14.33 14.64
C ASN A 9 5.09 13.17 13.70
N LEU A 10 4.64 13.21 12.44
CA LEU A 10 4.81 12.09 11.51
C LEU A 10 6.29 11.69 11.35
N GLY A 11 7.20 12.65 11.22
CA GLY A 11 8.63 12.38 11.13
C GLY A 11 9.19 11.65 12.35
N ARG A 12 8.71 11.99 13.54
CA ARG A 12 9.08 11.32 14.78
C ARG A 12 8.53 9.89 14.86
N VAL A 13 7.29 9.69 14.40
CA VAL A 13 6.66 8.37 14.35
C VAL A 13 7.40 7.46 13.37
N TYR A 14 7.73 7.96 12.18
CA TYR A 14 8.56 7.22 11.21
C TYR A 14 9.95 6.90 11.76
N GLY A 15 10.60 7.86 12.43
CA GLY A 15 11.91 7.65 13.06
C GLY A 15 11.87 6.55 14.12
N MET A 16 10.85 6.55 14.98
CA MET A 16 10.67 5.51 15.99
C MET A 16 10.36 4.14 15.36
N TYR A 17 9.51 4.10 14.33
CA TYR A 17 9.20 2.86 13.61
C TYR A 17 10.43 2.29 12.93
N THR A 18 11.16 3.11 12.15
CA THR A 18 12.36 2.68 11.44
C THR A 18 13.46 2.25 12.42
N GLY A 19 13.69 3.02 13.48
CA GLY A 19 14.65 2.66 14.52
C GLY A 19 14.29 1.37 15.23
N GLY A 20 13.03 1.20 15.62
CA GLY A 20 12.53 -0.05 16.23
C GLY A 20 12.66 -1.25 15.31
N PHE A 21 12.36 -1.09 14.03
CA PHE A 21 12.51 -2.15 13.04
C PHE A 21 13.99 -2.53 12.84
N LEU A 22 14.90 -1.57 12.74
CA LEU A 22 16.33 -1.84 12.64
C LEU A 22 16.87 -2.57 13.86
N VAL A 23 16.48 -2.17 15.07
CA VAL A 23 16.84 -2.88 16.29
C VAL A 23 16.32 -4.31 16.26
N PHE A 24 15.07 -4.53 15.83
CA PHE A 24 14.52 -5.86 15.69
C PHE A 24 15.31 -6.71 14.69
N VAL A 25 15.67 -6.19 13.53
CA VAL A 25 16.48 -6.90 12.51
C VAL A 25 17.84 -7.29 13.08
N ILE A 26 18.51 -6.37 13.81
CA ILE A 26 19.79 -6.66 14.45
C ILE A 26 19.64 -7.77 15.51
N LEU A 27 18.58 -7.74 16.31
CA LEU A 27 18.31 -8.80 17.29
C LEU A 27 18.09 -10.16 16.60
N MET A 28 17.36 -10.20 15.48
CA MET A 28 17.17 -11.44 14.72
C MET A 28 18.49 -11.96 14.14
N ALA A 29 19.36 -11.08 13.64
CA ALA A 29 20.68 -11.45 13.15
C ALA A 29 21.58 -12.03 14.28
N ILE A 30 21.49 -11.47 15.48
CA ILE A 30 22.20 -12.01 16.65
C ILE A 30 21.67 -13.39 17.03
N LEU A 31 20.35 -13.59 17.06
CA LEU A 31 19.73 -14.88 17.35
C LEU A 31 20.12 -15.94 16.33
N GLU A 32 20.21 -15.58 15.05
CA GLU A 32 20.68 -16.47 13.99
C GLU A 32 22.13 -16.94 14.26
N GLN A 33 23.00 -16.01 14.65
CA GLN A 33 24.39 -16.35 15.00
C GLN A 33 24.51 -17.19 16.28
N MET A 34 23.55 -17.09 17.18
CA MET A 34 23.44 -17.94 18.37
C MET A 34 22.91 -19.36 18.08
N GLY A 35 22.58 -19.67 16.82
CA GLY A 35 22.14 -20.99 16.39
C GLY A 35 20.63 -21.22 16.46
N VAL A 36 19.83 -20.18 16.59
CA VAL A 36 18.36 -20.28 16.51
C VAL A 36 17.96 -20.66 15.09
N SER A 37 17.06 -21.64 14.96
CA SER A 37 16.65 -22.15 13.66
C SER A 37 15.96 -21.07 12.80
N ALA A 38 16.19 -21.09 11.48
CA ALA A 38 15.60 -20.16 10.52
C ALA A 38 14.06 -20.14 10.58
N ASN A 39 13.42 -21.28 10.88
CA ASN A 39 11.97 -21.36 11.03
C ASN A 39 11.47 -20.51 12.21
N VAL A 40 12.15 -20.53 13.35
CA VAL A 40 11.79 -19.70 14.52
C VAL A 40 11.97 -18.23 14.20
N ILE A 41 13.07 -17.85 13.54
CA ILE A 41 13.32 -16.48 13.10
C ILE A 41 12.23 -16.01 12.14
N GLY A 42 11.84 -16.83 11.17
CA GLY A 42 10.75 -16.53 10.25
C GLY A 42 9.41 -16.30 10.98
N ILE A 43 9.08 -17.15 11.94
CA ILE A 43 7.86 -16.99 12.77
C ILE A 43 7.91 -15.67 13.56
N LEU A 44 9.07 -15.32 14.14
CA LEU A 44 9.24 -14.06 14.87
C LEU A 44 9.07 -12.85 13.96
N PHE A 45 9.58 -12.88 12.72
CA PHE A 45 9.35 -11.80 11.74
C PHE A 45 7.87 -11.64 11.41
N VAL A 46 7.16 -12.73 11.11
CA VAL A 46 5.73 -12.71 10.81
C VAL A 46 4.93 -12.21 12.02
N ALA A 47 5.20 -12.73 13.22
CA ALA A 47 4.51 -12.32 14.44
C ALA A 47 4.74 -10.82 14.73
N PHE A 48 5.96 -10.34 14.60
CA PHE A 48 6.32 -8.93 14.82
C PHE A 48 5.57 -8.01 13.86
N THR A 49 5.55 -8.33 12.56
CA THR A 49 4.84 -7.54 11.55
C THR A 49 3.33 -7.52 11.79
N ILE A 50 2.73 -8.67 12.11
CA ILE A 50 1.29 -8.75 12.43
C ILE A 50 0.96 -7.89 13.66
N VAL A 51 1.75 -7.97 14.74
CA VAL A 51 1.53 -7.20 15.97
C VAL A 51 1.63 -5.70 15.68
N ILE A 52 2.64 -5.25 14.93
CA ILE A 52 2.80 -3.84 14.59
C ILE A 52 1.61 -3.34 13.75
N TYR A 53 1.22 -4.07 12.71
CA TYR A 53 0.10 -3.65 11.86
C TYR A 53 -1.22 -3.66 12.62
N ALA A 54 -1.45 -4.64 13.48
CA ALA A 54 -2.61 -4.65 14.35
C ALA A 54 -2.62 -3.46 15.31
N ALA A 55 -1.49 -3.12 15.91
CA ALA A 55 -1.35 -1.96 16.79
C ALA A 55 -1.60 -0.65 16.04
N ILE A 56 -1.01 -0.47 14.85
CA ILE A 56 -1.25 0.71 14.01
C ILE A 56 -2.73 0.81 13.62
N GLY A 57 -3.35 -0.29 13.17
CA GLY A 57 -4.77 -0.34 12.83
C GLY A 57 -5.67 0.03 14.01
N TRP A 58 -5.35 -0.47 15.20
CA TRP A 58 -6.07 -0.14 16.43
C TRP A 58 -5.95 1.35 16.81
N LEU A 59 -4.75 1.89 16.74
CA LEU A 59 -4.48 3.31 17.05
C LEU A 59 -5.09 4.25 16.02
N SER A 60 -5.14 3.85 14.75
CA SER A 60 -5.64 4.65 13.63
C SER A 60 -7.14 4.51 13.41
N ARG A 61 -7.84 3.72 14.23
CA ARG A 61 -9.29 3.51 14.08
C ARG A 61 -10.06 4.83 14.13
N THR A 62 -11.00 5.00 13.22
CA THR A 62 -11.86 6.18 13.14
C THR A 62 -13.28 5.80 12.76
N MET A 63 -14.26 6.57 13.23
CA MET A 63 -15.67 6.46 12.85
C MET A 63 -16.08 7.52 11.81
N GLN A 64 -15.15 8.38 11.40
CA GLN A 64 -15.40 9.43 10.42
C GLN A 64 -15.11 8.90 9.01
N VAL A 65 -16.09 8.97 8.12
CA VAL A 65 -16.00 8.46 6.74
C VAL A 65 -14.86 9.12 5.97
N ASP A 66 -14.73 10.43 6.05
CA ASP A 66 -13.67 11.17 5.37
C ASP A 66 -12.26 10.80 5.88
N ALA A 67 -12.11 10.65 7.20
CA ALA A 67 -10.86 10.20 7.79
C ALA A 67 -10.52 8.75 7.42
N TYR A 68 -11.54 7.89 7.27
CA TYR A 68 -11.36 6.49 6.90
C TYR A 68 -10.90 6.31 5.44
N TYR A 69 -11.58 6.95 4.49
CA TYR A 69 -11.29 6.76 3.06
C TYR A 69 -10.12 7.61 2.54
N VAL A 70 -9.96 8.83 3.03
CA VAL A 70 -9.00 9.79 2.45
C VAL A 70 -8.13 10.48 3.50
N ALA A 71 -8.06 9.96 4.73
CA ALA A 71 -7.30 10.51 5.85
C ALA A 71 -7.55 12.02 6.07
N GLY A 72 -8.79 12.47 5.83
CA GLY A 72 -9.17 13.88 5.90
C GLY A 72 -8.52 14.76 4.83
N ARG A 73 -7.82 14.18 3.84
CA ARG A 73 -7.05 14.88 2.80
C ARG A 73 -5.94 15.78 3.35
N GLU A 74 -5.43 15.48 4.53
CA GLU A 74 -4.43 16.28 5.26
C GLU A 74 -3.03 15.67 5.22
N VAL A 75 -2.85 14.49 4.58
CA VAL A 75 -1.55 13.81 4.51
C VAL A 75 -0.57 14.62 3.65
N PRO A 76 0.62 14.96 4.18
CA PRO A 76 1.65 15.66 3.41
C PRO A 76 2.10 14.85 2.18
N ALA A 77 2.44 15.55 1.08
CA ALA A 77 2.74 14.94 -0.20
C ALA A 77 3.84 13.86 -0.15
N VAL A 78 4.88 14.08 0.64
CA VAL A 78 5.99 13.14 0.81
C VAL A 78 5.49 11.80 1.38
N TYR A 79 4.71 11.85 2.47
CA TYR A 79 4.19 10.63 3.11
C TYR A 79 3.13 9.93 2.27
N ASN A 80 2.32 10.70 1.54
CA ASN A 80 1.38 10.14 0.58
C ASN A 80 2.12 9.42 -0.57
N GLY A 81 3.21 10.00 -1.06
CA GLY A 81 4.08 9.37 -2.05
C GLY A 81 4.71 8.07 -1.52
N MET A 82 5.21 8.09 -0.28
CA MET A 82 5.76 6.88 0.36
C MET A 82 4.69 5.79 0.54
N ALA A 83 3.48 6.15 0.95
CA ALA A 83 2.37 5.21 1.09
C ALA A 83 1.97 4.61 -0.26
N THR A 84 1.88 5.42 -1.32
CA THR A 84 1.60 4.95 -2.68
C THR A 84 2.70 4.01 -3.20
N ALA A 85 3.96 4.34 -2.95
CA ALA A 85 5.08 3.48 -3.32
C ALA A 85 5.05 2.15 -2.56
N ALA A 86 4.73 2.16 -1.26
CA ALA A 86 4.60 0.96 -0.45
C ALA A 86 3.42 0.07 -0.90
N ASP A 87 2.30 0.67 -1.27
CA ASP A 87 1.13 -0.03 -1.80
C ASP A 87 1.42 -0.70 -3.16
N TRP A 88 2.24 -0.05 -3.98
CA TRP A 88 2.69 -0.61 -5.25
C TRP A 88 3.65 -1.80 -5.09
N MET A 89 4.48 -1.81 -4.04
CA MET A 89 5.43 -2.89 -3.76
C MET A 89 4.69 -4.14 -3.27
N SER A 90 4.51 -5.08 -4.19
CA SER A 90 3.85 -6.36 -3.91
C SER A 90 4.80 -7.53 -4.20
N GLY A 91 4.43 -8.75 -3.78
CA GLY A 91 5.16 -9.96 -4.17
C GLY A 91 5.30 -10.07 -5.69
N ALA A 92 4.24 -9.76 -6.43
CA ALA A 92 4.27 -9.80 -7.89
C ALA A 92 5.20 -8.73 -8.50
N SER A 93 5.16 -7.49 -8.02
CA SER A 93 5.99 -6.41 -8.57
C SER A 93 7.45 -6.49 -8.11
N PHE A 94 7.71 -6.89 -6.88
CA PHE A 94 9.06 -6.92 -6.33
C PHE A 94 9.78 -8.24 -6.61
N VAL A 95 9.14 -9.38 -6.34
CA VAL A 95 9.78 -10.70 -6.50
C VAL A 95 9.64 -11.21 -7.93
N ALA A 96 8.40 -11.30 -8.45
CA ALA A 96 8.16 -11.89 -9.76
C ALA A 96 8.72 -11.04 -10.91
N LEU A 97 8.64 -9.70 -10.82
CA LEU A 97 9.21 -8.83 -11.83
C LEU A 97 10.74 -8.82 -11.79
N ALA A 98 11.35 -8.83 -10.61
CA ALA A 98 12.81 -8.96 -10.49
C ALA A 98 13.30 -10.29 -11.08
N GLY A 99 12.61 -11.40 -10.79
CA GLY A 99 12.87 -12.69 -11.41
C GLY A 99 12.66 -12.67 -12.94
N GLY A 100 11.60 -12.03 -13.41
CA GLY A 100 11.33 -11.84 -14.83
C GLY A 100 12.45 -11.08 -15.55
N ILE A 101 12.98 -10.02 -14.95
CA ILE A 101 14.13 -9.29 -15.50
C ILE A 101 15.38 -10.17 -15.51
N TYR A 102 15.60 -10.93 -14.44
CA TYR A 102 16.75 -11.82 -14.34
C TYR A 102 16.74 -12.90 -15.45
N PHE A 103 15.60 -13.51 -15.70
CA PHE A 103 15.47 -14.59 -16.71
C PHE A 103 15.22 -14.08 -18.13
N GLY A 104 14.43 -13.02 -18.31
CA GLY A 104 14.00 -12.49 -19.61
C GLY A 104 14.79 -11.27 -20.10
N GLY A 105 15.69 -10.74 -19.27
CA GLY A 105 16.56 -9.63 -19.64
C GLY A 105 15.84 -8.32 -19.94
N TYR A 106 16.41 -7.55 -20.83
CA TYR A 106 16.04 -6.15 -21.12
C TYR A 106 14.58 -5.95 -21.54
N GLY A 107 13.95 -6.95 -22.16
CA GLY A 107 12.54 -6.88 -22.59
C GLY A 107 11.55 -6.64 -21.44
N TYR A 108 11.87 -7.12 -20.26
CA TYR A 108 11.05 -6.90 -19.04
C TYR A 108 11.06 -5.48 -18.51
N LEU A 109 12.04 -4.65 -18.90
CA LEU A 109 12.05 -3.23 -18.55
C LEU A 109 10.85 -2.48 -19.14
N GLY A 110 10.26 -2.96 -20.22
CA GLY A 110 9.04 -2.41 -20.79
C GLY A 110 7.88 -2.35 -19.78
N PHE A 111 7.76 -3.34 -18.89
CA PHE A 111 6.75 -3.34 -17.82
C PHE A 111 6.99 -2.21 -16.81
N ILE A 112 8.24 -2.01 -16.38
CA ILE A 112 8.59 -0.96 -15.42
C ILE A 112 8.32 0.42 -16.01
N VAL A 113 8.76 0.65 -17.24
CA VAL A 113 8.56 1.93 -17.94
C VAL A 113 7.07 2.18 -18.17
N GLY A 114 6.31 1.15 -18.60
CA GLY A 114 4.88 1.24 -18.80
C GLY A 114 4.12 1.59 -17.53
N TRP A 115 4.42 0.95 -16.41
CA TRP A 115 3.79 1.25 -15.12
C TRP A 115 4.16 2.63 -14.60
N THR A 116 5.44 2.99 -14.64
CA THR A 116 5.88 4.31 -14.22
C THR A 116 5.22 5.40 -15.05
N GLY A 117 5.21 5.24 -16.38
CA GLY A 117 4.52 6.15 -17.29
C GLY A 117 3.02 6.23 -17.01
N GLY A 118 2.36 5.10 -16.74
CA GLY A 118 0.95 5.04 -16.36
C GLY A 118 0.66 5.83 -15.08
N TYR A 119 1.46 5.68 -14.03
CA TYR A 119 1.32 6.47 -12.80
C TYR A 119 1.52 7.97 -13.03
N VAL A 120 2.51 8.36 -13.83
CA VAL A 120 2.74 9.77 -14.19
C VAL A 120 1.54 10.34 -14.92
N LEU A 121 0.97 9.62 -15.89
CA LEU A 121 -0.22 10.05 -16.63
C LEU A 121 -1.44 10.18 -15.71
N VAL A 122 -1.70 9.19 -14.87
CA VAL A 122 -2.82 9.24 -13.92
C VAL A 122 -2.65 10.40 -12.95
N ASN A 123 -1.47 10.58 -12.38
CA ASN A 123 -1.21 11.65 -11.43
C ASN A 123 -1.33 13.04 -12.04
N SER A 124 -0.82 13.20 -13.27
CA SER A 124 -0.80 14.52 -13.93
C SER A 124 -2.13 14.89 -14.57
N LEU A 125 -2.85 13.92 -15.15
CA LEU A 125 -4.04 14.18 -15.96
C LEU A 125 -5.35 13.83 -15.24
N MET A 126 -5.40 12.77 -14.45
CA MET A 126 -6.65 12.29 -13.84
C MET A 126 -6.81 12.70 -12.39
N ALA A 127 -5.77 12.64 -11.58
CA ALA A 127 -5.88 12.86 -10.13
C ALA A 127 -6.44 14.26 -9.77
N PRO A 128 -6.09 15.37 -10.47
CA PRO A 128 -6.66 16.67 -10.17
C PRO A 128 -8.19 16.72 -10.40
N TYR A 129 -8.68 16.04 -11.44
CA TYR A 129 -10.12 15.97 -11.74
C TYR A 129 -10.86 15.10 -10.74
N LEU A 130 -10.32 13.92 -10.42
CA LEU A 130 -10.91 13.01 -9.42
C LEU A 130 -10.99 13.67 -8.05
N ARG A 131 -9.95 14.41 -7.66
CA ARG A 131 -9.93 15.16 -6.42
C ARG A 131 -10.98 16.27 -6.38
N LYS A 132 -11.15 17.01 -7.47
CA LYS A 132 -12.21 18.05 -7.60
C LYS A 132 -13.62 17.44 -7.55
N PHE A 133 -13.79 16.27 -8.12
CA PHE A 133 -15.06 15.57 -8.14
C PHE A 133 -15.50 15.13 -6.74
N GLY A 134 -14.55 14.84 -5.85
CA GLY A 134 -14.79 14.62 -4.43
C GLY A 134 -15.32 13.24 -4.04
N CYS A 135 -15.45 12.30 -4.96
CA CYS A 135 -15.85 10.92 -4.64
C CYS A 135 -14.74 10.15 -3.94
N TYR A 136 -15.12 9.19 -3.09
CA TYR A 136 -14.19 8.36 -2.33
C TYR A 136 -13.77 7.10 -3.08
N THR A 137 -14.63 6.60 -3.98
CA THR A 137 -14.39 5.33 -4.68
C THR A 137 -14.62 5.47 -6.18
N VAL A 138 -13.98 4.57 -6.96
CA VAL A 138 -14.19 4.51 -8.42
C VAL A 138 -15.66 4.24 -8.79
N PRO A 139 -16.37 3.30 -8.15
CA PRO A 139 -17.79 3.10 -8.41
C PRO A 139 -18.65 4.33 -8.14
N ASP A 140 -18.35 5.10 -7.10
CA ASP A 140 -19.05 6.36 -6.82
C ASP A 140 -18.81 7.40 -7.92
N PHE A 141 -17.57 7.53 -8.37
CA PHE A 141 -17.24 8.41 -9.49
C PHE A 141 -18.00 8.03 -10.76
N ILE A 142 -17.99 6.73 -11.12
CA ILE A 142 -18.69 6.25 -12.31
C ILE A 142 -20.21 6.44 -12.19
N GLY A 143 -20.77 6.08 -11.03
CA GLY A 143 -22.21 6.26 -10.77
C GLY A 143 -22.67 7.70 -10.84
N THR A 144 -21.85 8.64 -10.35
CA THR A 144 -22.16 10.07 -10.38
C THR A 144 -21.92 10.68 -11.77
N ARG A 145 -20.87 10.23 -12.48
CA ARG A 145 -20.52 10.77 -13.81
C ARG A 145 -21.46 10.33 -14.92
N TYR A 146 -21.84 9.05 -14.93
CA TYR A 146 -22.65 8.47 -16.00
C TYR A 146 -24.13 8.30 -15.63
N GLY A 147 -24.47 8.57 -14.39
CA GLY A 147 -25.84 8.52 -13.88
C GLY A 147 -26.35 7.12 -13.61
N GLY A 148 -26.92 6.94 -12.41
CA GLY A 148 -27.69 5.77 -12.06
C GLY A 148 -26.96 4.65 -11.34
N ASN A 149 -27.80 3.83 -10.70
CA ASN A 149 -27.34 2.69 -9.89
C ASN A 149 -26.76 1.55 -10.75
N LEU A 150 -27.16 1.44 -12.02
CA LEU A 150 -26.67 0.41 -12.92
C LEU A 150 -25.20 0.60 -13.24
N ALA A 151 -24.77 1.83 -13.57
CA ALA A 151 -23.36 2.13 -13.83
C ALA A 151 -22.49 1.88 -12.59
N ARG A 152 -22.96 2.26 -11.41
CA ARG A 152 -22.28 1.97 -10.14
C ARG A 152 -22.18 0.48 -9.89
N PHE A 153 -23.26 -0.28 -10.10
CA PHE A 153 -23.29 -1.73 -9.91
C PHE A 153 -22.29 -2.45 -10.83
N CYS A 154 -22.28 -2.10 -12.12
CA CYS A 154 -21.30 -2.65 -13.07
C CYS A 154 -19.86 -2.33 -12.65
N ALA A 155 -19.59 -1.11 -12.19
CA ALA A 155 -18.28 -0.72 -11.70
C ALA A 155 -17.84 -1.52 -10.45
N VAL A 156 -18.77 -1.81 -9.55
CA VAL A 156 -18.50 -2.68 -8.38
C VAL A 156 -18.14 -4.09 -8.80
N ILE A 157 -18.88 -4.69 -9.75
CA ILE A 157 -18.57 -6.04 -10.26
C ILE A 157 -17.14 -6.08 -10.85
N VAL A 158 -16.82 -5.12 -11.72
CA VAL A 158 -15.49 -5.03 -12.33
C VAL A 158 -14.40 -4.89 -11.26
N LEU A 159 -14.63 -4.04 -10.26
CA LEU A 159 -13.68 -3.83 -9.17
C LEU A 159 -13.47 -5.11 -8.35
N VAL A 160 -14.54 -5.84 -8.04
CA VAL A 160 -14.47 -7.10 -7.28
C VAL A 160 -13.69 -8.16 -8.06
N VAL A 161 -13.96 -8.31 -9.36
CA VAL A 161 -13.25 -9.27 -10.23
C VAL A 161 -11.76 -8.89 -10.33
N ALA A 162 -11.44 -7.62 -10.53
CA ALA A 162 -10.07 -7.13 -10.60
C ALA A 162 -9.33 -7.37 -9.27
N SER A 163 -9.97 -7.06 -8.14
CA SER A 163 -9.40 -7.28 -6.80
C SER A 163 -9.17 -8.76 -6.50
N PHE A 164 -10.11 -9.62 -6.89
CA PHE A 164 -9.97 -11.07 -6.73
C PHE A 164 -8.78 -11.62 -7.53
N THR A 165 -8.64 -11.19 -8.79
CA THR A 165 -7.49 -11.55 -9.64
C THR A 165 -6.16 -11.09 -9.02
N TYR A 166 -6.13 -9.86 -8.49
CA TYR A 166 -4.97 -9.31 -7.81
C TYR A 166 -4.58 -10.14 -6.58
N VAL A 167 -5.54 -10.43 -5.70
CA VAL A 167 -5.30 -11.24 -4.48
C VAL A 167 -4.79 -12.63 -4.85
N THR A 168 -5.35 -13.28 -5.88
CA THR A 168 -4.89 -14.59 -6.34
C THR A 168 -3.44 -14.54 -6.80
N ALA A 169 -3.05 -13.50 -7.55
CA ALA A 169 -1.66 -13.30 -7.96
C ALA A 169 -0.71 -13.09 -6.77
N GLN A 170 -1.15 -12.37 -5.73
CA GLN A 170 -0.35 -12.15 -4.52
C GLN A 170 -0.13 -13.45 -3.73
N ILE A 171 -1.18 -14.27 -3.56
CA ILE A 171 -1.08 -15.56 -2.85
C ILE A 171 -0.14 -16.51 -3.58
N ASN A 172 -0.15 -16.51 -4.92
CA ASN A 172 0.75 -17.35 -5.69
C ASN A 172 2.21 -16.85 -5.69
N ALA A 173 2.44 -15.58 -5.41
CA ALA A 173 3.79 -14.99 -5.38
C ALA A 173 4.49 -15.12 -4.02
N THR A 174 3.75 -15.50 -2.96
CA THR A 174 4.25 -15.69 -1.58
C THR A 174 4.50 -17.15 -1.31
#